data_2f11b0c49c58ad60ef37a536effecba5
#
_entry.id   2f11b0c49c58ad60ef37a536effecba5
#
_cell.length_a   1.000
_cell.length_b   1.000
_cell.length_c   1.000
_cell.angle_alpha   90.00
_cell.angle_beta   90.00
_cell.angle_gamma   90.00
#
_symmetry.space_group_name_H-M   'P 1'
#
loop_
_entity.id
_entity.type
_entity.pdbx_description
1 polymer ?
#
loop_
_entity_poly.entity_id
_entity_poly.type
_entity_poly.pdbx_seq_one_letter_code
_entity_poly.pdbx_strand_id
1 'polypeptide(L)'
;SSTATDWMALAMGRYGYFDSVDGKYTYLIDDGTGYTDYLNAMKSYVEKTYTENGGTLHSVKATEWHRGVVTIAALGGDPASFGTYNGQPINLIADGSYNCKVKGGPGKQGINGWIWGLIALDTGMYEVPSDAAYQRELFIKEILKMQLTDGVDGNKYGGWVLGGYGSSSDVDITAMAIQALAPYYNDDTVYTYKNEISGDEVSKTVRQCVDEAFDRLGSMMNDKAGFTSWNTDNSESIAQVIVALTSVGIDPQKDSRFITSDG
;
A
#
# COMPACT_ATOMS: atom_id res chain seq x y z
N SER A 1 -16.73 -6.01 -11.57
CA SER A 1 -15.32 -5.79 -11.27
C SER A 1 -14.71 -7.06 -10.70
N SER A 2 -13.44 -7.25 -10.92
CA SER A 2 -12.65 -8.33 -10.34
C SER A 2 -11.31 -7.76 -9.87
N THR A 3 -10.64 -8.47 -8.95
CA THR A 3 -9.33 -8.02 -8.46
C THR A 3 -8.33 -7.73 -9.58
N ALA A 4 -8.25 -8.62 -10.58
CA ALA A 4 -7.31 -8.44 -11.70
C ALA A 4 -7.66 -7.22 -12.58
N THR A 5 -8.95 -7.01 -12.87
CA THR A 5 -9.39 -5.86 -13.69
C THR A 5 -9.22 -4.53 -12.97
N ASP A 6 -9.38 -4.49 -11.64
CA ASP A 6 -9.18 -3.27 -10.85
C ASP A 6 -7.70 -2.84 -10.87
N TRP A 7 -6.75 -3.78 -10.73
CA TRP A 7 -5.31 -3.47 -10.85
C TRP A 7 -4.91 -3.00 -12.24
N MET A 8 -5.48 -3.61 -13.29
CA MET A 8 -5.26 -3.15 -14.66
C MET A 8 -5.81 -1.74 -14.86
N ALA A 9 -7.02 -1.46 -14.38
CA ALA A 9 -7.65 -0.14 -14.47
C ALA A 9 -6.84 0.92 -13.70
N LEU A 10 -6.32 0.58 -12.51
CA LEU A 10 -5.40 1.43 -11.76
C LEU A 10 -4.15 1.78 -12.59
N ALA A 11 -3.51 0.76 -13.18
CA ALA A 11 -2.32 0.96 -14.00
C ALA A 11 -2.59 1.87 -15.21
N MET A 12 -3.71 1.66 -15.90
CA MET A 12 -4.11 2.50 -17.04
C MET A 12 -4.46 3.93 -16.60
N GLY A 13 -5.13 4.12 -15.47
CA GLY A 13 -5.44 5.44 -14.94
C GLY A 13 -4.20 6.22 -14.49
N ARG A 14 -3.13 5.51 -14.15
CA ARG A 14 -1.83 6.10 -13.78
C ARG A 14 -0.84 6.20 -14.93
N TYR A 15 -1.12 5.53 -16.04
CA TYR A 15 -0.26 5.59 -17.22
C TYR A 15 -0.30 7.00 -17.84
N GLY A 16 0.88 7.52 -18.15
CA GLY A 16 1.02 8.84 -18.73
C GLY A 16 2.38 9.03 -19.36
N TYR A 17 2.63 10.20 -19.90
CA TYR A 17 3.93 10.59 -20.41
C TYR A 17 4.34 11.96 -19.85
N PHE A 18 5.64 12.15 -19.69
CA PHE A 18 6.21 13.44 -19.35
C PHE A 18 6.51 14.20 -20.64
N ASP A 19 5.88 15.37 -20.81
CA ASP A 19 6.22 16.28 -21.89
C ASP A 19 7.43 17.12 -21.50
N SER A 20 8.56 16.86 -22.14
CA SER A 20 9.82 17.59 -21.89
C SER A 20 9.82 19.03 -22.41
N VAL A 21 8.84 19.39 -23.26
CA VAL A 21 8.74 20.73 -23.83
C VAL A 21 8.04 21.70 -22.88
N ASP A 22 6.93 21.27 -22.29
CA ASP A 22 6.18 22.10 -21.33
C ASP A 22 6.44 21.73 -19.86
N GLY A 23 7.22 20.70 -19.59
CA GLY A 23 7.57 20.24 -18.24
C GLY A 23 6.41 19.62 -17.47
N LYS A 24 5.36 19.17 -18.16
CA LYS A 24 4.17 18.59 -17.54
C LYS A 24 4.09 17.11 -17.73
N TYR A 25 3.52 16.44 -16.73
CA TYR A 25 3.14 15.05 -16.81
C TYR A 25 1.67 14.95 -17.25
N THR A 26 1.44 14.38 -18.43
CA THR A 26 0.10 14.19 -18.98
C THR A 26 -0.29 12.74 -18.82
N TYR A 27 -1.35 12.49 -18.05
CA TYR A 27 -1.97 11.17 -17.99
C TYR A 27 -2.75 10.91 -19.28
N LEU A 28 -2.65 9.70 -19.81
CA LEU A 28 -3.50 9.24 -20.88
C LEU A 28 -4.89 8.96 -20.30
N ILE A 29 -5.59 10.03 -20.00
CA ILE A 29 -7.01 9.94 -19.65
C ILE A 29 -7.75 9.67 -20.95
N ASP A 30 -8.48 8.57 -21.00
CA ASP A 30 -9.47 8.29 -22.03
C ASP A 30 -10.35 9.54 -22.26
N ASP A 31 -10.88 9.71 -23.45
CA ASP A 31 -11.83 10.77 -23.82
C ASP A 31 -13.09 10.83 -22.94
N GLY A 32 -13.09 10.05 -21.85
CA GLY A 32 -14.10 10.01 -20.79
C GLY A 32 -15.13 8.90 -20.92
N THR A 33 -15.08 8.09 -21.99
CA THR A 33 -16.06 7.01 -22.15
C THR A 33 -15.65 5.71 -21.49
N GLY A 34 -14.44 5.22 -21.70
CA GLY A 34 -14.00 3.93 -21.17
C GLY A 34 -13.86 3.92 -19.65
N TYR A 35 -13.27 4.96 -19.06
CA TYR A 35 -13.16 5.06 -17.60
C TYR A 35 -14.52 5.34 -16.94
N THR A 36 -15.39 6.10 -17.59
CA THR A 36 -16.75 6.32 -17.11
C THR A 36 -17.54 5.02 -17.06
N ASP A 37 -17.46 4.19 -18.09
CA ASP A 37 -18.13 2.90 -18.11
C ASP A 37 -17.59 1.95 -17.05
N TYR A 38 -16.27 1.93 -16.86
CA TYR A 38 -15.64 1.13 -15.81
C TYR A 38 -16.06 1.59 -14.42
N LEU A 39 -16.04 2.91 -14.15
CA LEU A 39 -16.48 3.48 -12.88
C LEU A 39 -17.97 3.18 -12.61
N ASN A 40 -18.83 3.25 -13.63
CA ASN A 40 -20.24 2.88 -13.51
C ASN A 40 -20.42 1.40 -13.17
N ALA A 41 -19.64 0.52 -13.80
CA ALA A 41 -19.65 -0.90 -13.50
C ALA A 41 -19.15 -1.19 -12.06
N MET A 42 -18.08 -0.52 -11.61
CA MET A 42 -17.60 -0.61 -10.23
C MET A 42 -18.65 -0.11 -9.24
N LYS A 43 -19.29 1.04 -9.53
CA LYS A 43 -20.35 1.60 -8.70
C LYS A 43 -21.50 0.62 -8.53
N SER A 44 -21.98 0.05 -9.62
CA SER A 44 -23.04 -0.96 -9.59
C SER A 44 -22.64 -2.20 -8.77
N TYR A 45 -21.39 -2.63 -8.89
CA TYR A 45 -20.85 -3.73 -8.07
C TYR A 45 -20.82 -3.37 -6.58
N VAL A 46 -20.37 -2.18 -6.21
CA VAL A 46 -20.32 -1.71 -4.82
C VAL A 46 -21.73 -1.65 -4.23
N GLU A 47 -22.67 -0.99 -4.90
CA GLU A 47 -24.06 -0.85 -4.45
C GLU A 47 -24.74 -2.21 -4.26
N LYS A 48 -24.56 -3.10 -5.23
CA LYS A 48 -25.06 -4.49 -5.16
C LYS A 48 -24.47 -5.23 -3.95
N THR A 49 -23.15 -5.18 -3.80
CA THR A 49 -22.45 -5.91 -2.72
C THR A 49 -22.84 -5.36 -1.34
N TYR A 50 -22.96 -4.03 -1.20
CA TYR A 50 -23.46 -3.43 0.05
C TYR A 50 -24.88 -3.87 0.38
N THR A 51 -25.73 -4.00 -0.64
CA THR A 51 -27.11 -4.46 -0.45
C THR A 51 -27.15 -5.93 -0.02
N GLU A 52 -26.38 -6.78 -0.69
CA GLU A 52 -26.33 -8.21 -0.40
C GLU A 52 -25.69 -8.55 0.95
N ASN A 53 -24.67 -7.74 1.37
CA ASN A 53 -23.90 -7.98 2.59
C ASN A 53 -24.32 -7.07 3.78
N GLY A 54 -25.45 -6.37 3.69
CA GLY A 54 -25.93 -5.54 4.80
C GLY A 54 -25.06 -4.31 5.09
N GLY A 55 -24.50 -3.66 4.05
CA GLY A 55 -23.75 -2.41 4.15
C GLY A 55 -22.23 -2.57 4.22
N THR A 56 -21.68 -3.68 3.71
CA THR A 56 -20.25 -3.95 3.71
C THR A 56 -19.81 -4.63 2.41
N LEU A 57 -18.54 -4.41 1.97
CA LEU A 57 -17.98 -5.13 0.82
C LEU A 57 -17.55 -6.55 1.20
N HIS A 58 -16.94 -6.70 2.39
CA HIS A 58 -16.41 -7.99 2.82
C HIS A 58 -16.34 -8.09 4.35
N SER A 59 -16.56 -9.25 4.89
CA SER A 59 -16.59 -9.47 6.37
C SER A 59 -15.22 -9.50 7.03
N VAL A 60 -14.13 -9.71 6.25
CA VAL A 60 -12.76 -9.91 6.78
C VAL A 60 -11.73 -9.03 6.09
N LYS A 61 -11.89 -8.77 4.77
CA LYS A 61 -10.85 -8.15 3.95
C LYS A 61 -11.09 -6.66 3.78
N ALA A 62 -10.47 -5.82 4.60
CA ALA A 62 -10.46 -4.37 4.42
C ALA A 62 -9.84 -3.94 3.08
N THR A 63 -8.90 -4.75 2.55
CA THR A 63 -8.24 -4.51 1.26
C THR A 63 -9.20 -4.49 0.06
N GLU A 64 -10.42 -4.99 0.17
CA GLU A 64 -11.44 -4.86 -0.89
C GLU A 64 -11.84 -3.38 -1.09
N TRP A 65 -12.00 -2.63 0.01
CA TRP A 65 -12.23 -1.18 -0.06
C TRP A 65 -11.00 -0.44 -0.53
N HIS A 66 -9.82 -0.77 0.01
CA HIS A 66 -8.58 -0.08 -0.31
C HIS A 66 -8.25 -0.17 -1.80
N ARG A 67 -8.39 -1.36 -2.41
CA ARG A 67 -8.25 -1.53 -3.86
C ARG A 67 -9.25 -0.66 -4.62
N GLY A 68 -10.51 -0.65 -4.20
CA GLY A 68 -11.55 0.21 -4.78
C GLY A 68 -11.15 1.68 -4.71
N VAL A 69 -10.71 2.17 -3.54
CA VAL A 69 -10.30 3.57 -3.33
C VAL A 69 -9.20 3.98 -4.30
N VAL A 70 -8.10 3.21 -4.36
CA VAL A 70 -6.96 3.58 -5.22
C VAL A 70 -7.30 3.50 -6.70
N THR A 71 -8.14 2.54 -7.10
CA THR A 71 -8.58 2.41 -8.50
C THR A 71 -9.52 3.55 -8.89
N ILE A 72 -10.53 3.84 -8.09
CA ILE A 72 -11.49 4.92 -8.34
C ILE A 72 -10.77 6.26 -8.42
N ALA A 73 -9.88 6.55 -7.47
CA ALA A 73 -9.10 7.79 -7.48
C ALA A 73 -8.20 7.90 -8.73
N ALA A 74 -7.56 6.80 -9.16
CA ALA A 74 -6.72 6.78 -10.36
C ALA A 74 -7.51 7.05 -11.65
N LEU A 75 -8.79 6.68 -11.66
CA LEU A 75 -9.69 6.92 -12.81
C LEU A 75 -10.46 8.25 -12.70
N GLY A 76 -10.12 9.11 -11.73
CA GLY A 76 -10.75 10.41 -11.55
C GLY A 76 -12.13 10.40 -10.86
N GLY A 77 -12.52 9.27 -10.26
CA GLY A 77 -13.73 9.17 -9.46
C GLY A 77 -13.52 9.61 -8.01
N ASP A 78 -14.61 9.79 -7.28
CA ASP A 78 -14.60 10.16 -5.86
C ASP A 78 -14.94 8.96 -4.96
N PRO A 79 -13.96 8.33 -4.29
CA PRO A 79 -14.20 7.20 -3.41
C PRO A 79 -14.85 7.60 -2.06
N ALA A 80 -14.90 8.90 -1.72
CA ALA A 80 -15.60 9.40 -0.55
C ALA A 80 -17.13 9.43 -0.74
N SER A 81 -17.59 9.38 -2.00
CA SER A 81 -19.01 9.36 -2.36
C SER A 81 -19.26 8.47 -3.58
N PHE A 82 -19.08 7.15 -3.40
CA PHE A 82 -19.11 6.20 -4.51
C PHE A 82 -20.27 5.20 -4.43
N GLY A 83 -21.37 5.58 -5.08
CA GLY A 83 -22.63 4.83 -5.00
C GLY A 83 -23.46 5.15 -3.76
N THR A 84 -24.56 4.43 -3.59
CA THR A 84 -25.52 4.64 -2.50
C THR A 84 -25.92 3.33 -1.84
N TYR A 85 -26.15 3.38 -0.53
CA TYR A 85 -26.73 2.30 0.24
C TYR A 85 -27.77 2.89 1.22
N ASN A 86 -29.01 2.36 1.20
CA ASN A 86 -30.12 2.89 1.97
C ASN A 86 -30.34 4.42 1.82
N GLY A 87 -30.15 4.92 0.59
CA GLY A 87 -30.32 6.34 0.28
C GLY A 87 -29.19 7.26 0.78
N GLN A 88 -28.12 6.71 1.31
CA GLN A 88 -26.94 7.45 1.75
C GLN A 88 -25.74 7.17 0.85
N PRO A 89 -24.86 8.17 0.59
CA PRO A 89 -23.62 7.94 -0.12
C PRO A 89 -22.74 6.92 0.59
N ILE A 90 -22.07 6.04 -0.19
CA ILE A 90 -21.07 5.12 0.33
C ILE A 90 -19.72 5.84 0.36
N ASN A 91 -19.11 5.92 1.53
CA ASN A 91 -17.74 6.42 1.70
C ASN A 91 -16.78 5.22 1.85
N LEU A 92 -16.16 4.81 0.73
CA LEU A 92 -15.26 3.66 0.72
C LEU A 92 -13.99 3.89 1.55
N ILE A 93 -13.55 5.13 1.68
CA ILE A 93 -12.37 5.49 2.49
C ILE A 93 -12.67 5.28 3.96
N ALA A 94 -13.79 5.82 4.44
CA ALA A 94 -14.23 5.63 5.82
C ALA A 94 -14.42 4.15 6.14
N ASP A 95 -15.20 3.49 5.31
CA ASP A 95 -15.66 2.11 5.53
C ASP A 95 -14.55 1.07 5.45
N GLY A 96 -13.48 1.35 4.68
CA GLY A 96 -12.31 0.48 4.57
C GLY A 96 -11.18 0.83 5.54
N SER A 97 -11.06 2.12 5.93
CA SER A 97 -9.89 2.61 6.67
C SER A 97 -10.28 3.19 8.04
N TYR A 98 -10.55 4.49 8.14
CA TYR A 98 -10.61 5.16 9.43
C TYR A 98 -11.85 4.83 10.30
N ASN A 99 -12.95 4.35 9.71
CA ASN A 99 -14.12 3.78 10.36
C ASN A 99 -14.41 2.37 9.84
N CYS A 100 -13.36 1.57 9.73
CA CYS A 100 -13.36 0.27 9.09
C CYS A 100 -14.53 -0.63 9.54
N LYS A 101 -15.33 -1.09 8.58
CA LYS A 101 -16.49 -1.96 8.80
C LYS A 101 -16.14 -3.43 9.03
N VAL A 102 -14.90 -3.81 8.82
CA VAL A 102 -14.45 -5.18 9.15
C VAL A 102 -14.41 -5.34 10.66
N LYS A 103 -15.09 -6.36 11.17
CA LYS A 103 -15.04 -6.68 12.60
C LYS A 103 -13.62 -7.07 13.00
N GLY A 104 -13.00 -6.28 13.88
CA GLY A 104 -11.60 -6.42 14.27
C GLY A 104 -10.66 -5.46 13.55
N GLY A 105 -11.21 -4.52 12.77
CA GLY A 105 -10.50 -3.41 12.15
C GLY A 105 -9.67 -3.78 10.92
N PRO A 106 -8.89 -2.81 10.39
CA PRO A 106 -8.08 -3.01 9.19
C PRO A 106 -7.09 -4.17 9.32
N GLY A 107 -6.48 -4.34 10.49
CA GLY A 107 -5.50 -5.39 10.79
C GLY A 107 -6.06 -6.82 10.90
N LYS A 108 -7.38 -7.02 10.73
CA LYS A 108 -7.98 -8.37 10.78
C LYS A 108 -7.35 -9.32 9.76
N GLN A 109 -6.87 -8.81 8.66
CA GLN A 109 -6.19 -9.54 7.58
C GLN A 109 -4.66 -9.56 7.73
N GLY A 110 -4.12 -9.13 8.87
CA GLY A 110 -2.69 -8.92 9.06
C GLY A 110 -2.22 -7.57 8.52
N ILE A 111 -0.90 -7.46 8.28
CA ILE A 111 -0.25 -6.21 7.92
C ILE A 111 -0.80 -5.55 6.65
N ASN A 112 -1.28 -6.35 5.68
CA ASN A 112 -1.82 -5.82 4.42
C ASN A 112 -2.99 -4.86 4.63
N GLY A 113 -3.81 -5.07 5.66
CA GLY A 113 -4.90 -4.16 5.97
C GLY A 113 -4.40 -2.79 6.43
N TRP A 114 -3.30 -2.73 7.15
CA TRP A 114 -2.67 -1.49 7.58
C TRP A 114 -1.93 -0.79 6.42
N ILE A 115 -1.13 -1.55 5.65
CA ILE A 115 -0.40 -1.05 4.48
C ILE A 115 -1.36 -0.41 3.47
N TRP A 116 -2.31 -1.18 2.98
CA TRP A 116 -3.24 -0.71 1.95
C TRP A 116 -4.22 0.33 2.46
N GLY A 117 -4.56 0.29 3.76
CA GLY A 117 -5.35 1.33 4.41
C GLY A 117 -4.64 2.68 4.43
N LEU A 118 -3.35 2.70 4.72
CA LEU A 118 -2.54 3.92 4.69
C LEU A 118 -2.39 4.44 3.24
N ILE A 119 -2.07 3.56 2.28
CA ILE A 119 -2.01 3.91 0.86
C ILE A 119 -3.35 4.49 0.37
N ALA A 120 -4.48 3.91 0.77
CA ALA A 120 -5.80 4.41 0.40
C ALA A 120 -6.08 5.81 0.98
N LEU A 121 -5.70 6.05 2.25
CA LEU A 121 -5.82 7.36 2.89
C LEU A 121 -4.97 8.42 2.20
N ASP A 122 -3.77 8.06 1.75
CA ASP A 122 -2.80 9.00 1.20
C ASP A 122 -2.93 9.20 -0.32
N THR A 123 -3.60 8.29 -1.02
CA THR A 123 -3.84 8.37 -2.48
C THR A 123 -4.48 9.70 -2.90
N GLY A 124 -5.37 10.26 -2.10
CA GLY A 124 -6.00 11.56 -2.33
C GLY A 124 -5.79 12.54 -1.16
N MET A 125 -4.83 12.26 -0.26
CA MET A 125 -4.60 13.06 0.96
C MET A 125 -5.88 13.26 1.78
N TYR A 126 -6.70 12.19 1.88
CA TYR A 126 -8.01 12.28 2.51
C TYR A 126 -7.92 12.63 3.99
N GLU A 127 -8.75 13.58 4.42
CA GLU A 127 -8.84 13.95 5.82
C GLU A 127 -9.44 12.81 6.66
N VAL A 128 -8.83 12.56 7.81
CA VAL A 128 -9.34 11.62 8.82
C VAL A 128 -10.00 12.44 9.94
N PRO A 129 -11.32 12.30 10.16
CA PRO A 129 -11.99 12.99 11.24
C PRO A 129 -11.37 12.70 12.61
N SER A 130 -11.31 13.70 13.48
CA SER A 130 -10.67 13.58 14.80
C SER A 130 -11.34 12.55 15.73
N ASP A 131 -12.61 12.25 15.47
CA ASP A 131 -13.41 11.23 16.19
C ASP A 131 -13.42 9.87 15.50
N ALA A 132 -12.67 9.69 14.41
CA ALA A 132 -12.57 8.43 13.70
C ALA A 132 -11.93 7.32 14.57
N ALA A 133 -12.38 6.08 14.37
CA ALA A 133 -11.93 4.94 15.15
C ALA A 133 -10.43 4.62 14.95
N TYR A 134 -9.90 4.88 13.76
CA TYR A 134 -8.52 4.59 13.39
C TYR A 134 -7.88 5.85 12.78
N GLN A 135 -7.00 6.51 13.54
CA GLN A 135 -6.26 7.68 13.08
C GLN A 135 -5.09 7.27 12.17
N ARG A 136 -4.67 8.15 11.24
CA ARG A 136 -3.55 7.90 10.32
C ARG A 136 -2.27 7.48 11.04
N GLU A 137 -1.95 8.11 12.16
CA GLU A 137 -0.80 7.75 13.01
C GLU A 137 -0.85 6.29 13.49
N LEU A 138 -2.05 5.75 13.74
CA LEU A 138 -2.20 4.35 14.14
C LEU A 138 -1.81 3.41 13.01
N PHE A 139 -2.19 3.69 11.75
CA PHE A 139 -1.76 2.88 10.59
C PHE A 139 -0.24 2.83 10.48
N ILE A 140 0.43 3.97 10.64
CA ILE A 140 1.90 4.05 10.64
C ILE A 140 2.47 3.17 11.76
N LYS A 141 2.03 3.35 12.98
CA LYS A 141 2.51 2.57 14.14
C LYS A 141 2.27 1.07 14.00
N GLU A 142 1.10 0.67 13.46
CA GLU A 142 0.78 -0.74 13.23
C GLU A 142 1.70 -1.38 12.19
N ILE A 143 2.13 -0.64 11.17
CA ILE A 143 3.13 -1.12 10.21
C ILE A 143 4.50 -1.22 10.89
N LEU A 144 4.96 -0.14 11.57
CA LEU A 144 6.29 -0.08 12.19
C LEU A 144 6.50 -1.17 13.23
N LYS A 145 5.52 -1.45 14.08
CA LYS A 145 5.64 -2.45 15.15
C LYS A 145 5.78 -3.89 14.66
N MET A 146 5.38 -4.17 13.40
CA MET A 146 5.48 -5.49 12.78
C MET A 146 6.79 -5.69 12.00
N GLN A 147 7.70 -4.70 11.98
CA GLN A 147 9.00 -4.83 11.33
C GLN A 147 9.82 -5.94 12.01
N LEU A 148 10.43 -6.80 11.22
CA LEU A 148 11.32 -7.83 11.72
C LEU A 148 12.61 -7.18 12.24
N THR A 149 12.85 -7.27 13.55
CA THR A 149 14.00 -6.66 14.22
C THR A 149 14.97 -7.70 14.75
N ASP A 150 14.56 -8.95 14.79
CA ASP A 150 15.38 -10.01 15.34
C ASP A 150 16.22 -10.68 14.25
N GLY A 151 17.51 -10.49 14.35
CA GLY A 151 18.51 -11.13 13.54
C GLY A 151 18.86 -12.55 14.02
N VAL A 152 17.87 -13.40 14.34
CA VAL A 152 18.11 -14.78 14.82
C VAL A 152 19.05 -15.55 13.87
N ASP A 153 19.20 -15.12 12.62
CA ASP A 153 20.23 -15.62 11.70
C ASP A 153 20.79 -14.53 10.77
N GLY A 154 20.98 -13.33 11.26
CA GLY A 154 21.67 -12.21 10.59
C GLY A 154 21.04 -11.68 9.31
N ASN A 155 20.15 -12.42 8.67
CA ASN A 155 19.63 -12.10 7.35
C ASN A 155 18.11 -11.79 7.31
N LYS A 156 17.45 -11.71 8.48
CA LYS A 156 15.98 -11.55 8.55
C LYS A 156 15.52 -10.21 9.10
N TYR A 157 16.48 -9.33 9.34
CA TYR A 157 16.29 -8.03 9.95
C TYR A 157 15.80 -6.99 8.94
N GLY A 158 14.93 -6.10 9.37
CA GLY A 158 14.57 -4.85 8.68
C GLY A 158 13.34 -4.89 7.78
N GLY A 159 12.88 -6.04 7.32
CA GLY A 159 11.71 -6.14 6.44
C GLY A 159 10.42 -6.54 7.15
N TRP A 160 9.41 -6.85 6.36
CA TRP A 160 8.09 -7.31 6.82
C TRP A 160 7.69 -8.63 6.18
N VAL A 161 6.72 -9.31 6.80
CA VAL A 161 6.13 -10.56 6.33
C VAL A 161 4.59 -10.52 6.47
N LEU A 162 3.88 -11.23 5.62
CA LEU A 162 2.42 -11.15 5.48
C LEU A 162 1.64 -11.35 6.78
N GLY A 163 2.00 -12.34 7.58
CA GLY A 163 1.30 -12.68 8.81
C GLY A 163 1.71 -11.87 10.04
N GLY A 164 2.72 -10.99 9.93
CA GLY A 164 3.35 -10.37 11.09
C GLY A 164 4.15 -11.33 11.96
N TYR A 165 4.06 -12.64 11.69
CA TYR A 165 4.76 -13.71 12.39
C TYR A 165 5.48 -14.57 11.36
N GLY A 166 6.77 -14.39 11.25
CA GLY A 166 7.58 -15.14 10.31
C GLY A 166 9.05 -14.99 10.65
N SER A 167 9.83 -15.93 10.13
CA SER A 167 11.26 -15.95 10.37
C SER A 167 12.06 -15.29 9.23
N SER A 168 11.39 -14.77 8.20
CA SER A 168 12.05 -14.15 7.05
C SER A 168 11.19 -13.07 6.41
N SER A 169 11.81 -11.98 6.02
CA SER A 169 11.16 -10.91 5.26
C SER A 169 10.66 -11.44 3.92
N ASP A 170 9.51 -10.96 3.51
CA ASP A 170 8.97 -11.14 2.16
C ASP A 170 9.26 -9.88 1.34
N VAL A 171 9.70 -10.06 0.09
CA VAL A 171 10.08 -8.94 -0.80
C VAL A 171 8.89 -8.04 -1.07
N ASP A 172 7.75 -8.63 -1.45
CA ASP A 172 6.57 -7.87 -1.85
C ASP A 172 5.95 -7.12 -0.66
N ILE A 173 5.83 -7.79 0.49
CA ILE A 173 5.29 -7.16 1.71
C ILE A 173 6.21 -6.03 2.19
N THR A 174 7.53 -6.24 2.14
CA THR A 174 8.51 -5.22 2.52
C THR A 174 8.41 -4.01 1.59
N ALA A 175 8.38 -4.23 0.28
CA ALA A 175 8.25 -3.15 -0.70
C ALA A 175 6.92 -2.40 -0.56
N MET A 176 5.80 -3.09 -0.33
CA MET A 176 4.50 -2.45 -0.10
C MET A 176 4.46 -1.65 1.21
N ALA A 177 5.11 -2.14 2.28
CA ALA A 177 5.21 -1.39 3.54
C ALA A 177 6.00 -0.09 3.35
N ILE A 178 7.12 -0.13 2.61
CA ILE A 178 7.89 1.07 2.26
C ILE A 178 7.02 2.05 1.46
N GLN A 179 6.27 1.59 0.46
CA GLN A 179 5.38 2.43 -0.33
C GLN A 179 4.33 3.14 0.54
N ALA A 180 3.74 2.43 1.51
CA ALA A 180 2.79 3.02 2.45
C ALA A 180 3.43 4.07 3.36
N LEU A 181 4.68 3.86 3.74
CA LEU A 181 5.43 4.75 4.62
C LEU A 181 6.13 5.90 3.89
N ALA A 182 6.20 5.86 2.55
CA ALA A 182 6.95 6.82 1.74
C ALA A 182 6.55 8.30 1.97
N PRO A 183 5.27 8.69 2.13
CA PRO A 183 4.90 10.07 2.43
C PRO A 183 5.52 10.62 3.73
N TYR A 184 5.90 9.74 4.65
CA TYR A 184 6.45 10.07 5.97
C TYR A 184 7.96 9.91 6.05
N TYR A 185 8.62 9.51 4.96
CA TYR A 185 10.06 9.21 4.93
C TYR A 185 10.92 10.42 5.30
N ASN A 186 10.50 11.63 4.91
CA ASN A 186 11.22 12.87 5.19
C ASN A 186 10.72 13.60 6.45
N ASP A 187 9.83 13.00 7.22
CA ASP A 187 9.36 13.54 8.50
C ASP A 187 10.26 13.04 9.64
N ASP A 188 10.69 13.96 10.50
CA ASP A 188 11.54 13.67 11.66
C ASP A 188 10.74 13.20 12.89
N THR A 189 9.44 12.95 12.74
CA THR A 189 8.59 12.42 13.81
C THR A 189 9.11 11.08 14.29
N VAL A 190 9.38 10.98 15.58
CA VAL A 190 9.79 9.74 16.25
C VAL A 190 8.56 9.02 16.77
N TYR A 191 8.36 7.79 16.30
CA TYR A 191 7.29 6.90 16.78
C TYR A 191 7.84 5.97 17.85
N THR A 192 7.16 5.94 18.99
CA THR A 192 7.46 4.97 20.08
C THR A 192 6.38 3.90 20.06
N TYR A 193 6.81 2.65 20.01
CA TYR A 193 5.95 1.48 19.95
C TYR A 193 6.64 0.26 20.54
N LYS A 194 5.85 -0.71 20.98
CA LYS A 194 6.35 -2.04 21.33
C LYS A 194 6.40 -2.88 20.06
N ASN A 195 7.60 -3.33 19.66
CA ASN A 195 7.75 -4.22 18.53
C ASN A 195 7.12 -5.58 18.83
N GLU A 196 6.30 -6.09 17.91
CA GLU A 196 5.56 -7.34 18.11
C GLU A 196 6.46 -8.58 17.99
N ILE A 197 7.60 -8.47 17.33
CA ILE A 197 8.51 -9.60 17.08
C ILE A 197 9.48 -9.76 18.25
N SER A 198 10.21 -8.69 18.62
CA SER A 198 11.17 -8.75 19.73
C SER A 198 10.53 -8.55 21.10
N GLY A 199 9.40 -7.87 21.17
CA GLY A 199 8.76 -7.47 22.42
C GLY A 199 9.38 -6.23 23.08
N ASP A 200 10.40 -5.62 22.46
CA ASP A 200 11.09 -4.45 22.97
C ASP A 200 10.35 -3.15 22.67
N GLU A 201 10.56 -2.14 23.51
CA GLU A 201 10.17 -0.78 23.19
C GLU A 201 11.17 -0.18 22.21
N VAL A 202 10.66 0.34 21.09
CA VAL A 202 11.44 0.93 20.00
C VAL A 202 10.98 2.36 19.79
N SER A 203 11.95 3.26 19.57
CA SER A 203 11.71 4.66 19.20
C SER A 203 12.51 4.98 17.94
N LYS A 204 11.82 5.09 16.79
CA LYS A 204 12.43 5.33 15.48
C LYS A 204 11.59 6.31 14.64
N THR A 205 12.26 7.00 13.74
CA THR A 205 11.58 7.68 12.63
C THR A 205 11.18 6.67 11.55
N VAL A 206 10.25 7.05 10.67
CA VAL A 206 9.91 6.25 9.49
C VAL A 206 11.15 6.02 8.63
N ARG A 207 11.98 7.05 8.43
CA ARG A 207 13.24 6.94 7.68
C ARG A 207 14.13 5.82 8.17
N GLN A 208 14.36 5.74 9.48
CA GLN A 208 15.21 4.69 10.05
C GLN A 208 14.68 3.30 9.76
N CYS A 209 13.37 3.08 9.88
CA CYS A 209 12.76 1.79 9.57
C CYS A 209 12.80 1.45 8.07
N VAL A 210 12.57 2.45 7.21
CA VAL A 210 12.60 2.27 5.76
C VAL A 210 14.03 2.02 5.25
N ASP A 211 15.03 2.71 5.80
CA ASP A 211 16.44 2.48 5.42
C ASP A 211 16.89 1.06 5.78
N GLU A 212 16.54 0.57 6.97
CA GLU A 212 16.76 -0.82 7.38
C GLU A 212 16.06 -1.82 6.42
N ALA A 213 14.87 -1.47 5.95
CA ALA A 213 14.12 -2.30 5.01
C ALA A 213 14.77 -2.32 3.61
N PHE A 214 15.34 -1.21 3.17
CA PHE A 214 16.11 -1.19 1.93
C PHE A 214 17.42 -2.00 2.03
N ASP A 215 18.11 -1.92 3.16
CA ASP A 215 19.28 -2.77 3.40
C ASP A 215 18.89 -4.26 3.35
N ARG A 216 17.72 -4.58 3.91
CA ARG A 216 17.19 -5.95 3.82
C ARG A 216 16.86 -6.35 2.39
N LEU A 217 16.15 -5.52 1.64
CA LEU A 217 15.83 -5.79 0.23
C LEU A 217 17.08 -5.95 -0.62
N GLY A 218 18.08 -5.08 -0.44
CA GLY A 218 19.37 -5.21 -1.13
C GLY A 218 20.04 -6.57 -0.86
N SER A 219 19.98 -7.05 0.39
CA SER A 219 20.51 -8.38 0.76
C SER A 219 19.72 -9.56 0.19
N MET A 220 18.51 -9.34 -0.31
CA MET A 220 17.65 -10.36 -0.94
C MET A 220 17.77 -10.39 -2.47
N MET A 221 18.44 -9.38 -3.05
CA MET A 221 18.66 -9.31 -4.49
C MET A 221 19.62 -10.44 -4.93
N ASN A 222 19.28 -11.10 -6.03
CA ASN A 222 20.14 -12.14 -6.60
C ASN A 222 21.19 -11.56 -7.57
N ASP A 223 22.11 -12.39 -8.04
CA ASP A 223 23.22 -11.99 -8.93
C ASP A 223 22.77 -11.43 -10.29
N LYS A 224 21.49 -11.54 -10.63
CA LYS A 224 20.89 -11.01 -11.86
C LYS A 224 20.10 -9.72 -11.63
N ALA A 225 20.31 -9.05 -10.51
CA ALA A 225 19.55 -7.90 -10.05
C ALA A 225 18.02 -8.16 -9.93
N GLY A 226 17.65 -9.43 -9.70
CA GLY A 226 16.28 -9.86 -9.55
C GLY A 226 15.92 -10.24 -8.12
N PHE A 227 14.65 -10.51 -7.91
CA PHE A 227 14.11 -11.01 -6.65
C PHE A 227 13.35 -12.31 -6.88
N THR A 228 13.44 -13.21 -5.92
CA THR A 228 12.67 -14.46 -5.93
C THR A 228 11.51 -14.37 -4.96
N SER A 229 10.33 -14.77 -5.42
CA SER A 229 9.17 -15.02 -4.58
C SER A 229 8.74 -16.47 -4.80
N TRP A 230 8.50 -17.22 -3.72
CA TRP A 230 8.15 -18.64 -3.79
C TRP A 230 9.17 -19.50 -4.59
N ASN A 231 10.46 -19.19 -4.43
CA ASN A 231 11.59 -19.84 -5.13
C ASN A 231 11.58 -19.68 -6.67
N THR A 232 10.95 -18.66 -7.18
CA THR A 232 10.94 -18.35 -8.62
C THR A 232 11.28 -16.88 -8.81
N ASP A 233 12.10 -16.56 -9.82
CA ASP A 233 12.36 -15.18 -10.23
C ASP A 233 11.03 -14.52 -10.62
N ASN A 234 10.77 -13.35 -10.06
CA ASN A 234 9.46 -12.74 -10.10
C ASN A 234 9.56 -11.27 -10.52
N SER A 235 9.02 -10.96 -11.71
CA SER A 235 9.00 -9.60 -12.27
C SER A 235 8.13 -8.64 -11.45
N GLU A 236 7.09 -9.14 -10.82
CA GLU A 236 6.20 -8.36 -9.97
C GLU A 236 6.93 -7.89 -8.71
N SER A 237 7.76 -8.76 -8.11
CA SER A 237 8.59 -8.38 -6.96
C SER A 237 9.64 -7.33 -7.34
N ILE A 238 10.26 -7.45 -8.53
CA ILE A 238 11.18 -6.42 -9.06
C ILE A 238 10.45 -5.09 -9.19
N ALA A 239 9.26 -5.08 -9.80
CA ALA A 239 8.45 -3.88 -9.97
C ALA A 239 8.07 -3.24 -8.61
N GLN A 240 7.69 -4.05 -7.63
CA GLN A 240 7.39 -3.58 -6.27
C GLN A 240 8.58 -2.87 -5.62
N VAL A 241 9.79 -3.43 -5.75
CA VAL A 241 11.01 -2.83 -5.19
C VAL A 241 11.37 -1.52 -5.90
N ILE A 242 11.24 -1.48 -7.24
CA ILE A 242 11.46 -0.24 -8.01
C ILE A 242 10.50 0.86 -7.56
N VAL A 243 9.21 0.53 -7.39
CA VAL A 243 8.22 1.49 -6.90
C VAL A 243 8.54 1.95 -5.48
N ALA A 244 8.97 1.03 -4.59
CA ALA A 244 9.37 1.39 -3.23
C ALA A 244 10.55 2.38 -3.21
N LEU A 245 11.60 2.13 -4.00
CA LEU A 245 12.77 3.03 -4.12
C LEU A 245 12.36 4.40 -4.65
N THR A 246 11.64 4.43 -5.77
CA THR A 246 11.24 5.68 -6.41
C THR A 246 10.24 6.48 -5.58
N SER A 247 9.41 5.83 -4.76
CA SER A 247 8.45 6.51 -3.88
C SER A 247 9.12 7.38 -2.80
N VAL A 248 10.35 7.05 -2.42
CA VAL A 248 11.16 7.87 -1.48
C VAL A 248 12.24 8.68 -2.18
N GLY A 249 12.22 8.73 -3.52
CA GLY A 249 13.16 9.53 -4.33
C GLY A 249 14.52 8.88 -4.56
N ILE A 250 14.67 7.58 -4.29
CA ILE A 250 15.90 6.83 -4.56
C ILE A 250 15.89 6.32 -6.01
N ASP A 251 16.98 6.59 -6.72
CA ASP A 251 17.20 6.08 -8.07
C ASP A 251 17.78 4.66 -8.00
N PRO A 252 17.01 3.63 -8.43
CA PRO A 252 17.45 2.24 -8.34
C PRO A 252 18.72 1.95 -9.15
N GLN A 253 19.04 2.76 -10.16
CA GLN A 253 20.23 2.62 -10.97
C GLN A 253 21.50 3.20 -10.31
N LYS A 254 21.36 3.89 -9.18
CA LYS A 254 22.48 4.57 -8.49
C LYS A 254 22.69 4.08 -7.06
N ASP A 255 21.71 3.49 -6.44
CA ASP A 255 21.84 3.01 -5.07
C ASP A 255 22.64 1.70 -5.06
N SER A 256 23.79 1.74 -4.38
CA SER A 256 24.74 0.62 -4.35
C SER A 256 24.17 -0.69 -3.79
N ARG A 257 23.07 -0.63 -3.05
CA ARG A 257 22.39 -1.83 -2.52
C ARG A 257 21.70 -2.65 -3.61
N PHE A 258 21.42 -2.02 -4.76
CA PHE A 258 20.65 -2.61 -5.87
C PHE A 258 21.44 -2.71 -7.17
N ILE A 259 22.75 -2.59 -7.08
CA ILE A 259 23.67 -2.77 -8.20
C ILE A 259 24.46 -4.07 -7.98
N THR A 260 24.48 -4.94 -8.98
CA THR A 260 25.28 -6.17 -8.94
C THR A 260 26.77 -5.86 -9.06
N SER A 261 27.63 -6.84 -8.71
CA SER A 261 29.08 -6.69 -8.83
C SER A 261 29.57 -6.40 -10.25
N ASP A 262 28.75 -6.73 -11.25
CA ASP A 262 29.06 -6.54 -12.66
C ASP A 262 28.49 -5.21 -13.23
N GLY A 263 27.82 -4.42 -12.42
CA GLY A 263 27.27 -3.09 -12.75
C GLY A 263 25.82 -3.15 -13.21
#